data_c3d0d4a63be575fcad045166ae2aac8c
#
_entry.id   c3d0d4a63be575fcad045166ae2aac8c
#
_cell.length_a   1.000
_cell.length_b   1.000
_cell.length_c   1.000
_cell.angle_alpha   90.00
_cell.angle_beta   90.00
_cell.angle_gamma   90.00
#
_symmetry.space_group_name_H-M   'P 1'
#
loop_
_entity.id
_entity.type
_entity.pdbx_description
1 polymer ?
#
loop_
_entity_poly.entity_id
_entity_poly.type
_entity_poly.pdbx_seq_one_letter_code
_entity_poly.pdbx_strand_id
1 'polypeptide(L)'
;RAECLGCRPMPLTLTESADLTRLNSFGIAARARRLITLDHEPDAAEAIAHLHRAGHALVLGAGSNLLFTSDFQGTVLKVSLRGRAVLGPAEASAGDEGPHVLVEAAAGETWHDFVMWTLSEGLFGLENLALIPGSVGAAPVQNIGAYGVEVRESLHAVRAVSLETGEPRVFNALSLI
;
A
#
# COMPACT_ATOMS: atom_id res chain seq x y z
N ARG A 1 26.40 -2.70 -1.79
CA ARG A 1 25.65 -1.42 -1.75
C ARG A 1 26.40 -0.44 -2.61
N ALA A 2 25.97 -0.21 -3.84
CA ALA A 2 26.45 0.90 -4.66
C ALA A 2 25.38 2.00 -4.52
N GLU A 3 25.67 3.00 -3.70
CA GLU A 3 24.93 4.26 -3.69
C GLU A 3 25.18 4.93 -5.05
N CYS A 4 24.14 5.05 -5.84
CA CYS A 4 24.17 5.80 -7.08
C CYS A 4 24.22 7.30 -6.73
N LEU A 5 25.45 7.84 -6.62
CA LEU A 5 25.72 9.27 -6.50
C LEU A 5 25.24 9.97 -7.78
N GLY A 6 24.06 10.58 -7.77
CA GLY A 6 23.60 11.42 -8.85
C GLY A 6 22.13 11.37 -9.24
N CYS A 7 21.30 10.49 -8.66
CA CYS A 7 19.86 10.57 -8.88
C CYS A 7 19.28 11.68 -7.98
N ARG A 8 19.03 12.88 -8.56
CA ARG A 8 18.13 13.84 -7.93
C ARG A 8 16.78 13.15 -7.74
N PRO A 9 16.18 13.18 -6.55
CA PRO A 9 14.80 12.75 -6.40
C PRO A 9 13.96 13.52 -7.40
N MET A 10 13.17 12.82 -8.22
CA MET A 10 12.19 13.50 -9.06
C MET A 10 11.20 14.17 -8.11
N PRO A 11 10.84 15.45 -8.34
CA PRO A 11 9.92 16.14 -7.45
C PRO A 11 8.58 15.40 -7.44
N LEU A 12 7.92 15.35 -6.27
CA LEU A 12 6.56 14.81 -6.13
C LEU A 12 5.66 15.31 -7.26
N THR A 13 4.96 14.37 -7.89
CA THR A 13 3.99 14.74 -8.93
C THR A 13 2.73 15.29 -8.27
N LEU A 14 2.48 16.59 -8.47
CA LEU A 14 1.28 17.29 -8.03
C LEU A 14 0.43 17.65 -9.23
N THR A 15 -0.86 17.26 -9.20
CA THR A 15 -1.83 17.57 -10.25
C THR A 15 -3.01 18.33 -9.65
N GLU A 16 -3.27 19.53 -10.10
CA GLU A 16 -4.44 20.31 -9.69
C GLU A 16 -5.67 19.87 -10.49
N SER A 17 -6.84 19.91 -9.87
CA SER A 17 -8.12 19.52 -10.48
C SER A 17 -8.06 18.14 -11.16
N ALA A 18 -7.47 17.17 -10.46
CA ALA A 18 -7.16 15.85 -11.00
C ALA A 18 -8.42 14.99 -11.22
N ASP A 19 -8.47 14.29 -12.33
CA ASP A 19 -9.53 13.32 -12.62
C ASP A 19 -9.29 12.03 -11.82
N LEU A 20 -10.28 11.60 -11.05
CA LEU A 20 -10.28 10.39 -10.24
C LEU A 20 -11.04 9.22 -10.87
N THR A 21 -11.60 9.39 -12.07
CA THR A 21 -12.44 8.37 -12.74
C THR A 21 -11.75 7.02 -12.83
N ARG A 22 -10.45 7.02 -13.15
CA ARG A 22 -9.64 5.80 -13.25
C ARG A 22 -9.00 5.37 -11.93
N LEU A 23 -9.22 6.14 -10.86
CA LEU A 23 -8.66 5.88 -9.53
C LEU A 23 -9.71 5.33 -8.55
N ASN A 24 -10.87 4.90 -9.06
CA ASN A 24 -11.88 4.20 -8.31
C ASN A 24 -12.46 3.04 -9.15
N SER A 25 -12.79 1.94 -8.50
CA SER A 25 -13.24 0.71 -9.18
C SER A 25 -14.63 0.84 -9.82
N PHE A 26 -15.44 1.80 -9.41
CA PHE A 26 -16.77 2.06 -9.98
C PHE A 26 -16.70 2.89 -11.26
N GLY A 27 -15.52 3.47 -11.59
CA GLY A 27 -15.38 4.35 -12.76
C GLY A 27 -16.21 5.62 -12.67
N ILE A 28 -16.59 6.04 -11.45
CA ILE A 28 -17.39 7.23 -11.24
C ILE A 28 -16.54 8.47 -11.54
N ALA A 29 -17.08 9.33 -12.38
CA ALA A 29 -16.48 10.61 -12.70
C ALA A 29 -16.49 11.51 -11.46
N ALA A 30 -15.32 11.78 -10.92
CA ALA A 30 -15.09 12.69 -9.82
C ALA A 30 -13.73 13.35 -9.99
N ARG A 31 -13.55 14.52 -9.42
CA ARG A 31 -12.29 15.25 -9.44
C ARG A 31 -11.81 15.51 -8.01
N ALA A 32 -10.49 15.50 -7.81
CA ALA A 32 -9.89 16.05 -6.60
C ALA A 32 -9.39 17.45 -6.86
N ARG A 33 -9.46 18.32 -5.86
CA ARG A 33 -8.82 19.63 -5.92
C ARG A 33 -7.33 19.49 -6.22
N ARG A 34 -6.68 18.51 -5.58
CA ARG A 34 -5.27 18.17 -5.79
C ARG A 34 -5.04 16.68 -5.68
N LEU A 35 -4.18 16.14 -6.53
CA LEU A 35 -3.66 14.77 -6.44
C LEU A 35 -2.14 14.83 -6.27
N ILE A 36 -1.64 14.09 -5.30
CA ILE A 36 -0.22 13.81 -5.09
C ILE A 36 -0.02 12.34 -5.38
N THR A 37 0.95 11.99 -6.22
CA THR A 37 1.33 10.60 -6.45
C THR A 37 2.63 10.31 -5.72
N LEU A 38 2.61 9.34 -4.79
CA LEU A 38 3.76 8.85 -4.06
C LEU A 38 4.25 7.56 -4.72
N ASP A 39 5.32 7.63 -5.47
CA ASP A 39 5.97 6.52 -6.18
C ASP A 39 7.38 6.20 -5.65
N HIS A 40 7.94 7.05 -4.78
CA HIS A 40 9.19 6.84 -4.10
C HIS A 40 9.04 6.99 -2.58
N GLU A 41 9.49 5.98 -1.82
CA GLU A 41 9.37 5.98 -0.34
C GLU A 41 10.04 7.18 0.34
N PRO A 42 11.23 7.66 -0.07
CA PRO A 42 11.87 8.84 0.51
C PRO A 42 11.02 10.12 0.45
N ASP A 43 10.10 10.22 -0.50
CA ASP A 43 9.25 11.39 -0.69
C ASP A 43 8.01 11.40 0.24
N ALA A 44 7.82 10.34 1.04
CA ALA A 44 6.66 10.19 1.91
C ALA A 44 6.50 11.35 2.91
N ALA A 45 7.59 11.81 3.52
CA ALA A 45 7.54 12.92 4.48
C ALA A 45 7.10 14.23 3.81
N GLU A 46 7.59 14.50 2.58
CA GLU A 46 7.19 15.68 1.81
C GLU A 46 5.71 15.59 1.38
N ALA A 47 5.27 14.42 0.91
CA ALA A 47 3.87 14.15 0.55
C ALA A 47 2.93 14.39 1.75
N ILE A 48 3.28 13.92 2.94
CA ILE A 48 2.53 14.13 4.18
C ILE A 48 2.49 15.61 4.56
N ALA A 49 3.59 16.35 4.42
CA ALA A 49 3.61 17.78 4.66
C ALA A 49 2.66 18.55 3.73
N HIS A 50 2.47 18.09 2.50
CA HIS A 50 1.45 18.62 1.59
C HIS A 50 0.02 18.30 2.05
N LEU A 51 -0.23 17.10 2.60
CA LEU A 51 -1.54 16.74 3.15
C LEU A 51 -1.92 17.63 4.33
N HIS A 52 -1.01 17.90 5.26
CA HIS A 52 -1.26 18.75 6.43
C HIS A 52 -1.72 20.16 6.04
N ARG A 53 -1.19 20.72 4.95
CA ARG A 53 -1.56 22.06 4.47
C ARG A 53 -2.92 22.09 3.77
N ALA A 54 -3.47 20.94 3.46
CA ALA A 54 -4.66 20.85 2.60
C ALA A 54 -6.01 20.96 3.34
N GLY A 55 -6.02 20.77 4.66
CA GLY A 55 -7.24 20.74 5.50
C GLY A 55 -8.06 19.46 5.34
N HIS A 56 -8.43 19.09 4.11
CA HIS A 56 -9.09 17.83 3.79
C HIS A 56 -8.15 16.93 2.99
N ALA A 57 -7.88 15.74 3.49
CA ALA A 57 -6.95 14.78 2.89
C ALA A 57 -7.56 13.38 2.80
N LEU A 58 -7.20 12.65 1.75
CA LEU A 58 -7.58 11.26 1.53
C LEU A 58 -6.36 10.48 1.05
N VAL A 59 -5.99 9.40 1.76
CA VAL A 59 -5.00 8.46 1.28
C VAL A 59 -5.70 7.39 0.44
N LEU A 60 -5.23 7.22 -0.79
CA LEU A 60 -5.85 6.37 -1.79
C LEU A 60 -4.89 5.25 -2.21
N GLY A 61 -5.31 4.00 -2.02
CA GLY A 61 -4.71 2.82 -2.62
C GLY A 61 -5.23 2.59 -4.05
N ALA A 62 -5.73 1.41 -4.34
CA ALA A 62 -6.32 1.09 -5.64
C ALA A 62 -7.73 1.70 -5.87
N GLY A 63 -8.34 2.30 -4.84
CA GLY A 63 -9.69 2.87 -4.93
C GLY A 63 -10.80 1.83 -5.05
N SER A 64 -10.56 0.61 -4.58
CA SER A 64 -11.53 -0.50 -4.67
C SER A 64 -12.59 -0.51 -3.57
N ASN A 65 -12.37 0.24 -2.49
CA ASN A 65 -13.28 0.34 -1.35
C ASN A 65 -13.72 1.78 -1.08
N LEU A 66 -13.90 2.57 -2.14
CA LEU A 66 -14.31 3.96 -2.09
C LEU A 66 -15.42 4.24 -3.09
N LEU A 67 -16.40 5.04 -2.66
CA LEU A 67 -17.45 5.58 -3.50
C LEU A 67 -17.39 7.11 -3.48
N PHE A 68 -17.02 7.71 -4.60
CA PHE A 68 -17.12 9.17 -4.75
C PHE A 68 -18.55 9.55 -5.11
N THR A 69 -19.22 10.27 -4.22
CA THR A 69 -20.58 10.80 -4.44
C THR A 69 -20.57 12.21 -5.03
N SER A 70 -19.42 12.86 -5.03
CA SER A 70 -19.16 14.21 -5.59
C SER A 70 -17.65 14.41 -5.76
N ASP A 71 -17.26 15.54 -6.32
CA ASP A 71 -15.88 15.98 -6.36
C ASP A 71 -15.30 16.09 -4.95
N PHE A 72 -14.05 15.66 -4.77
CA PHE A 72 -13.34 15.74 -3.51
C PHE A 72 -12.63 17.10 -3.39
N GLN A 73 -13.13 17.96 -2.51
CA GLN A 73 -12.62 19.33 -2.31
C GLN A 73 -11.35 19.38 -1.44
N GLY A 74 -10.47 18.40 -1.60
CA GLY A 74 -9.26 18.22 -0.81
C GLY A 74 -8.08 17.71 -1.63
N THR A 75 -7.06 17.26 -0.91
CA THR A 75 -5.88 16.61 -1.50
C THR A 75 -5.97 15.09 -1.36
N VAL A 76 -5.84 14.39 -2.47
CA VAL A 76 -5.71 12.93 -2.53
C VAL A 76 -4.23 12.57 -2.61
N LEU A 77 -3.76 11.71 -1.71
CA LEU A 77 -2.45 11.06 -1.80
C LEU A 77 -2.64 9.67 -2.39
N LYS A 78 -2.27 9.50 -3.65
CA LYS A 78 -2.24 8.20 -4.32
C LYS A 78 -0.95 7.48 -3.98
N VAL A 79 -1.06 6.36 -3.26
CA VAL A 79 0.10 5.49 -2.97
C VAL A 79 0.34 4.60 -4.17
N SER A 80 1.51 4.76 -4.81
CA SER A 80 1.94 4.06 -6.03
C SER A 80 3.32 3.42 -5.89
N LEU A 81 3.79 3.23 -4.66
CA LEU A 81 5.06 2.58 -4.35
C LEU A 81 5.12 1.18 -4.96
N ARG A 82 6.25 0.82 -5.60
CA ARG A 82 6.44 -0.46 -6.27
C ARG A 82 7.68 -1.18 -5.74
N GLY A 83 7.61 -2.50 -5.77
CA GLY A 83 8.72 -3.39 -5.41
C GLY A 83 8.22 -4.61 -4.65
N ARG A 84 8.85 -5.74 -4.94
CA ARG A 84 8.61 -7.04 -4.30
C ARG A 84 9.95 -7.72 -4.10
N ALA A 85 10.14 -8.40 -2.95
CA ALA A 85 11.37 -9.10 -2.65
C ALA A 85 11.11 -10.32 -1.77
N VAL A 86 11.86 -11.39 -2.02
CA VAL A 86 11.98 -12.52 -1.09
C VAL A 86 13.11 -12.17 -0.12
N LEU A 87 12.80 -12.12 1.16
CA LEU A 87 13.76 -11.74 2.21
C LEU A 87 14.50 -12.96 2.78
N GLY A 88 13.91 -14.15 2.67
CA GLY A 88 14.49 -15.39 3.15
C GLY A 88 13.65 -16.10 4.21
N PRO A 89 14.21 -17.11 4.90
CA PRO A 89 13.48 -17.85 5.91
C PRO A 89 12.97 -16.94 7.04
N ALA A 90 11.73 -17.19 7.48
CA ALA A 90 11.18 -16.60 8.69
C ALA A 90 11.62 -17.43 9.92
N GLU A 91 11.76 -16.77 11.07
CA GLU A 91 11.84 -17.48 12.34
C GLU A 91 10.48 -18.13 12.62
N ALA A 92 10.48 -19.42 12.95
CA ALA A 92 9.26 -20.14 13.26
C ALA A 92 8.60 -19.55 14.51
N SER A 93 7.32 -19.23 14.41
CA SER A 93 6.51 -18.88 15.58
C SER A 93 6.01 -20.16 16.26
N ALA A 94 5.69 -20.06 17.55
CA ALA A 94 5.17 -21.22 18.29
C ALA A 94 3.82 -21.64 17.69
N GLY A 95 3.78 -22.84 17.12
CA GLY A 95 2.59 -23.41 16.47
C GLY A 95 2.65 -23.47 14.95
N ASP A 96 3.71 -22.94 14.34
CA ASP A 96 3.90 -23.02 12.89
C ASP A 96 4.28 -24.44 12.47
N GLU A 97 3.57 -24.96 11.48
CA GLU A 97 3.87 -26.25 10.84
C GLU A 97 4.65 -26.01 9.54
N GLY A 98 5.99 -26.09 9.60
CA GLY A 98 6.85 -26.08 8.41
C GLY A 98 7.66 -24.80 8.22
N PRO A 99 8.47 -24.76 7.16
CA PRO A 99 9.31 -23.61 6.87
C PRO A 99 8.49 -22.45 6.29
N HIS A 100 8.64 -21.27 6.85
CA HIS A 100 8.07 -20.04 6.33
C HIS A 100 9.13 -19.18 5.65
N VAL A 101 8.73 -18.41 4.66
CA VAL A 101 9.58 -17.47 3.93
C VAL A 101 8.97 -16.07 4.03
N LEU A 102 9.78 -15.13 4.47
CA LEU A 102 9.39 -13.71 4.47
C LEU A 102 9.48 -13.14 3.07
N VAL A 103 8.41 -12.50 2.66
CA VAL A 103 8.34 -11.69 1.44
C VAL A 103 7.96 -10.27 1.80
N GLU A 104 8.48 -9.32 1.06
CA GLU A 104 8.13 -7.91 1.20
C GLU A 104 7.49 -7.41 -0.08
N ALA A 105 6.45 -6.58 0.05
CA ALA A 105 5.83 -5.90 -1.07
C ALA A 105 5.51 -4.44 -0.71
N ALA A 106 5.74 -3.55 -1.65
CA ALA A 106 5.46 -2.14 -1.51
C ALA A 106 3.95 -1.86 -1.52
N ALA A 107 3.53 -0.82 -0.80
CA ALA A 107 2.12 -0.50 -0.53
C ALA A 107 1.27 -0.26 -1.78
N GLY A 108 1.85 0.19 -2.90
CA GLY A 108 1.17 0.46 -4.16
C GLY A 108 1.10 -0.75 -5.11
N GLU A 109 1.65 -1.90 -4.75
CA GLU A 109 1.50 -3.13 -5.53
C GLU A 109 0.03 -3.55 -5.56
N THR A 110 -0.43 -4.07 -6.72
CA THR A 110 -1.76 -4.69 -6.83
C THR A 110 -1.77 -5.98 -6.02
N TRP A 111 -2.75 -6.16 -5.15
CA TRP A 111 -2.82 -7.32 -4.27
C TRP A 111 -2.80 -8.65 -5.05
N HIS A 112 -3.66 -8.77 -6.06
CA HIS A 112 -3.71 -10.00 -6.88
C HIS A 112 -2.37 -10.30 -7.57
N ASP A 113 -1.73 -9.29 -8.17
CA ASP A 113 -0.44 -9.47 -8.84
C ASP A 113 0.67 -9.86 -7.85
N PHE A 114 0.57 -9.40 -6.60
CA PHE A 114 1.47 -9.83 -5.53
C PHE A 114 1.28 -11.31 -5.19
N VAL A 115 0.02 -11.77 -5.03
CA VAL A 115 -0.27 -13.18 -4.78
C VAL A 115 0.22 -14.06 -5.94
N MET A 116 -0.03 -13.65 -7.19
CA MET A 116 0.45 -14.40 -8.36
C MET A 116 1.98 -14.44 -8.45
N TRP A 117 2.64 -13.37 -8.02
CA TRP A 117 4.09 -13.34 -7.95
C TRP A 117 4.63 -14.32 -6.88
N THR A 118 4.05 -14.38 -5.68
CA THR A 118 4.49 -15.36 -4.66
C THR A 118 4.38 -16.78 -5.19
N LEU A 119 3.30 -17.11 -5.89
CA LEU A 119 3.13 -18.43 -6.53
C LEU A 119 4.19 -18.71 -7.61
N SER A 120 4.58 -17.71 -8.40
CA SER A 120 5.64 -17.85 -9.40
C SER A 120 7.03 -18.09 -8.80
N GLU A 121 7.25 -17.61 -7.56
CA GLU A 121 8.46 -17.88 -6.77
C GLU A 121 8.39 -19.24 -6.03
N GLY A 122 7.30 -20.00 -6.20
CA GLY A 122 7.07 -21.28 -5.50
C GLY A 122 6.70 -21.11 -4.03
N LEU A 123 6.22 -19.93 -3.64
CA LEU A 123 5.80 -19.59 -2.27
C LEU A 123 4.28 -19.62 -2.18
N PHE A 124 3.77 -20.51 -1.33
CA PHE A 124 2.35 -20.79 -1.16
C PHE A 124 1.83 -20.23 0.18
N GLY A 125 0.49 -20.13 0.31
CA GLY A 125 -0.21 -19.71 1.53
C GLY A 125 -1.09 -18.47 1.35
N LEU A 126 -0.98 -17.73 0.23
CA LEU A 126 -1.82 -16.57 -0.07
C LEU A 126 -2.89 -16.83 -1.15
N GLU A 127 -2.99 -18.05 -1.69
CA GLU A 127 -3.82 -18.41 -2.85
C GLU A 127 -5.30 -18.09 -2.63
N ASN A 128 -5.80 -18.35 -1.43
CA ASN A 128 -7.21 -18.11 -1.07
C ASN A 128 -7.56 -16.61 -1.07
N LEU A 129 -6.56 -15.75 -0.97
CA LEU A 129 -6.73 -14.30 -1.00
C LEU A 129 -6.52 -13.71 -2.40
N ALA A 130 -6.30 -14.55 -3.41
CA ALA A 130 -6.22 -14.11 -4.80
C ALA A 130 -7.52 -13.43 -5.25
N LEU A 131 -7.43 -12.57 -6.28
CA LEU A 131 -8.56 -11.84 -6.88
C LEU A 131 -9.27 -10.84 -5.96
N ILE A 132 -8.89 -10.71 -4.68
CA ILE A 132 -9.39 -9.61 -3.85
C ILE A 132 -8.89 -8.30 -4.45
N PRO A 133 -9.79 -7.36 -4.81
CA PRO A 133 -9.39 -6.09 -5.40
C PRO A 133 -8.74 -5.19 -4.35
N GLY A 134 -7.70 -4.47 -4.75
CA GLY A 134 -7.03 -3.54 -3.84
C GLY A 134 -5.52 -3.49 -4.03
N SER A 135 -4.84 -2.80 -3.13
CA SER A 135 -3.38 -2.71 -3.08
C SER A 135 -2.85 -3.38 -1.81
N VAL A 136 -1.58 -3.78 -1.85
CA VAL A 136 -0.88 -4.42 -0.72
C VAL A 136 -0.97 -3.54 0.54
N GLY A 137 -0.74 -2.23 0.43
CA GLY A 137 -0.81 -1.33 1.59
C GLY A 137 -2.23 -1.14 2.16
N ALA A 138 -3.28 -1.43 1.40
CA ALA A 138 -4.65 -1.39 1.89
C ALA A 138 -5.10 -2.72 2.54
N ALA A 139 -4.45 -3.82 2.23
CA ALA A 139 -4.81 -5.15 2.71
C ALA A 139 -4.88 -5.25 4.25
N PRO A 140 -3.88 -4.79 5.03
CA PRO A 140 -3.92 -4.86 6.48
C PRO A 140 -4.95 -3.90 7.11
N VAL A 141 -5.27 -2.77 6.44
CA VAL A 141 -6.17 -1.73 6.99
C VAL A 141 -7.58 -2.27 7.23
N GLN A 142 -8.06 -3.13 6.36
CA GLN A 142 -9.39 -3.73 6.43
C GLN A 142 -9.33 -5.24 6.66
N ASN A 143 -8.15 -5.77 6.98
CA ASN A 143 -7.93 -7.20 7.22
C ASN A 143 -8.62 -8.05 6.14
N ILE A 144 -8.21 -7.87 4.88
CA ILE A 144 -8.85 -8.58 3.75
C ILE A 144 -8.89 -10.08 4.01
N GLY A 145 -10.00 -10.71 3.62
CA GLY A 145 -10.17 -12.15 3.83
C GLY A 145 -11.11 -12.77 2.80
N ALA A 146 -10.90 -14.05 2.55
CA ALA A 146 -11.73 -14.88 1.70
C ALA A 146 -11.57 -16.36 2.07
N TYR A 147 -12.63 -17.14 1.88
CA TYR A 147 -12.63 -18.60 2.11
C TYR A 147 -12.18 -19.00 3.52
N GLY A 148 -12.45 -18.17 4.53
CA GLY A 148 -12.11 -18.44 5.92
C GLY A 148 -10.66 -18.12 6.30
N VAL A 149 -9.89 -17.50 5.41
CA VAL A 149 -8.51 -17.04 5.64
C VAL A 149 -8.50 -15.52 5.66
N GLU A 150 -7.77 -14.92 6.58
CA GLU A 150 -7.57 -13.48 6.69
C GLU A 150 -6.09 -13.12 6.52
N VAL A 151 -5.82 -11.94 5.94
CA VAL A 151 -4.43 -11.52 5.65
C VAL A 151 -3.58 -11.41 6.92
N ARG A 152 -4.18 -11.06 8.06
CA ARG A 152 -3.45 -10.98 9.34
C ARG A 152 -2.74 -12.28 9.73
N GLU A 153 -3.26 -13.44 9.29
CA GLU A 153 -2.66 -14.75 9.57
C GLU A 153 -1.32 -14.94 8.85
N SER A 154 -1.11 -14.20 7.76
CA SER A 154 0.13 -14.25 6.95
C SER A 154 1.00 -13.00 7.13
N LEU A 155 0.55 -12.00 7.91
CA LEU A 155 1.33 -10.79 8.14
C LEU A 155 2.39 -11.01 9.22
N HIS A 156 3.64 -10.71 8.90
CA HIS A 156 4.72 -10.64 9.89
C HIS A 156 4.84 -9.23 10.49
N ALA A 157 4.89 -8.22 9.65
CA ALA A 157 4.96 -6.82 10.05
C ALA A 157 4.44 -5.89 8.94
N VAL A 158 4.03 -4.69 9.34
CA VAL A 158 3.68 -3.59 8.43
C VAL A 158 4.56 -2.39 8.73
N ARG A 159 5.32 -1.94 7.74
CA ARG A 159 6.04 -0.66 7.80
C ARG A 159 5.11 0.45 7.29
N ALA A 160 4.96 1.48 8.07
CA ALA A 160 4.08 2.61 7.77
C ALA A 160 4.77 3.94 8.09
N VAL A 161 4.20 5.03 7.62
CA VAL A 161 4.62 6.38 7.97
C VAL A 161 3.45 7.08 8.64
N SER A 162 3.71 7.68 9.81
CA SER A 162 2.69 8.43 10.55
C SER A 162 2.21 9.64 9.74
N LEU A 163 0.92 9.75 9.54
CA LEU A 163 0.34 10.94 8.89
C LEU A 163 0.45 12.19 9.76
N GLU A 164 0.61 12.05 11.08
CA GLU A 164 0.73 13.18 12.00
C GLU A 164 2.16 13.75 12.03
N THR A 165 3.16 12.85 12.10
CA THR A 165 4.55 13.26 12.34
C THR A 165 5.45 13.12 11.11
N GLY A 166 5.04 12.34 10.11
CA GLY A 166 5.89 11.96 8.97
C GLY A 166 6.95 10.91 9.32
N GLU A 167 6.94 10.38 10.55
CA GLU A 167 7.94 9.42 11.00
C GLU A 167 7.58 7.98 10.63
N PRO A 168 8.58 7.15 10.30
CA PRO A 168 8.36 5.73 10.04
C PRO A 168 7.97 5.00 11.33
N ARG A 169 7.06 4.02 11.20
CA ARG A 169 6.63 3.10 12.26
C ARG A 169 6.57 1.69 11.73
N VAL A 170 6.81 0.73 12.63
CA VAL A 170 6.66 -0.70 12.32
C VAL A 170 5.61 -1.27 13.28
N PHE A 171 4.61 -1.91 12.71
CA PHE A 171 3.59 -2.66 13.43
C PHE A 171 3.85 -4.15 13.20
N ASN A 172 4.06 -4.91 14.27
CA ASN A 172 4.15 -6.36 14.21
C ASN A 172 2.73 -6.96 14.14
N ALA A 173 2.61 -8.20 13.65
CA ALA A 173 1.32 -8.88 13.49
C ALA A 173 0.43 -8.81 14.74
N LEU A 174 0.99 -8.98 15.94
CA LEU A 174 0.29 -8.91 17.23
C LEU A 174 -0.27 -7.52 17.57
N SER A 175 0.20 -6.46 16.93
CA SER A 175 -0.24 -5.07 17.17
C SER A 175 -1.27 -4.58 16.13
N LEU A 176 -1.66 -5.45 15.20
CA LEU A 176 -2.65 -5.18 14.15
C LEU A 176 -4.04 -5.76 14.46
N ILE A 177 -4.22 -6.29 15.66
CA ILE A 177 -5.46 -6.90 16.17
C ILE A 177 -6.29 -5.87 16.91
#